data_f95e4f6e9c453516b10fdb9d4b984014
#
_entry.id   f95e4f6e9c453516b10fdb9d4b984014
#
_cell.length_a   1.000
_cell.length_b   1.000
_cell.length_c   1.000
_cell.angle_alpha   90.00
_cell.angle_beta   90.00
_cell.angle_gamma   90.00
#
_symmetry.space_group_name_H-M   'P 1'
#
loop_
_entity.id
_entity.type
_entity.pdbx_description
1 polymer ?
#
loop_
_entity_poly.entity_id
_entity_poly.type
_entity_poly.pdbx_seq_one_letter_code
_entity_poly.pdbx_strand_id
1 'polypeptide(L)'
;VFRAPKYNGDLFAEADDVIGSLCAWAWESGHSVTILSSDKDLLQLVNPQVTMLRPLDKEHKVYDEAAVVENIGLTPARIPDFLALAGDVSDNYKPYAGVGDKRAVELIKHYGNALAMFDGVVSMADLAGILGAKLAESFVAAGPEPARKALQVATIVRDLPLDFERLTGEPVMRRIEVETE
;
A
#
# COMPACT_ATOMS: atom_id res chain seq x y z
N VAL A 1 14.42 -18.43 12.59
CA VAL A 1 12.96 -18.19 12.58
C VAL A 1 12.76 -16.88 13.32
N PHE A 2 12.49 -15.81 12.58
CA PHE A 2 12.15 -14.52 13.16
C PHE A 2 10.75 -14.67 13.79
N ARG A 3 10.62 -14.47 15.09
CA ARG A 3 9.32 -14.22 15.70
C ARG A 3 9.09 -12.72 15.64
N ALA A 4 8.07 -12.29 14.88
CA ALA A 4 7.64 -10.93 14.89
C ALA A 4 7.40 -10.43 16.32
N PRO A 5 7.84 -9.22 16.68
CA PRO A 5 7.57 -8.66 18.00
C PRO A 5 6.06 -8.52 18.20
N LYS A 6 5.60 -8.73 19.44
CA LYS A 6 4.21 -8.45 19.79
C LYS A 6 4.00 -6.93 19.74
N TYR A 7 3.05 -6.50 18.92
CA TYR A 7 2.61 -5.12 18.85
C TYR A 7 1.27 -4.99 19.58
N ASN A 8 1.13 -3.98 20.45
CA ASN A 8 -0.08 -3.75 21.26
C ASN A 8 -0.60 -4.98 22.06
N GLY A 9 0.30 -5.69 22.73
CA GLY A 9 -0.05 -6.72 23.69
C GLY A 9 -0.29 -8.11 23.11
N ASP A 10 -1.22 -8.29 22.18
CA ASP A 10 -1.58 -9.60 21.63
C ASP A 10 -1.57 -9.69 20.11
N LEU A 11 -1.36 -8.58 19.42
CA LEU A 11 -1.26 -8.55 17.95
C LEU A 11 0.19 -8.82 17.54
N PHE A 12 0.37 -9.79 16.64
CA PHE A 12 1.65 -10.01 15.97
C PHE A 12 1.77 -9.02 14.82
N ALA A 13 2.93 -8.38 14.70
CA ALA A 13 3.24 -7.59 13.51
C ALA A 13 3.39 -8.52 12.30
N GLU A 14 2.87 -8.11 11.16
CA GLU A 14 3.08 -8.80 9.90
C GLU A 14 4.47 -8.46 9.32
N ALA A 15 4.92 -9.24 8.35
CA ALA A 15 6.22 -8.98 7.71
C ALA A 15 6.30 -7.59 7.10
N ASP A 16 5.19 -7.11 6.54
CA ASP A 16 5.07 -5.81 5.89
C ASP A 16 5.22 -4.66 6.87
N ASP A 17 4.72 -4.81 8.10
CA ASP A 17 4.91 -3.83 9.18
C ASP A 17 6.37 -3.73 9.61
N VAL A 18 7.07 -4.87 9.63
CA VAL A 18 8.52 -4.90 9.89
C VAL A 18 9.28 -4.20 8.77
N ILE A 19 8.94 -4.48 7.51
CA ILE A 19 9.53 -3.82 6.34
C ILE A 19 9.24 -2.31 6.37
N GLY A 20 7.99 -1.92 6.67
CA GLY A 20 7.58 -0.52 6.81
C GLY A 20 8.36 0.23 7.87
N SER A 21 8.55 -0.39 9.03
CA SER A 21 9.31 0.20 10.15
C SER A 21 10.81 0.29 9.86
N LEU A 22 11.37 -0.70 9.15
CA LEU A 22 12.76 -0.65 8.65
C LEU A 22 12.95 0.47 7.62
N CYS A 23 12.00 0.67 6.71
CA CYS A 23 12.05 1.75 5.74
C CYS A 23 11.97 3.13 6.42
N ALA A 24 11.13 3.30 7.45
CA ALA A 24 11.03 4.53 8.21
C ALA A 24 12.34 4.85 8.96
N TRP A 25 12.90 3.87 9.65
CA TRP A 25 14.19 4.01 10.33
C TRP A 25 15.33 4.34 9.35
N ALA A 26 15.39 3.68 8.21
CA ALA A 26 16.41 3.93 7.19
C ALA A 26 16.29 5.35 6.63
N TRP A 27 15.07 5.84 6.41
CA TRP A 27 14.82 7.23 6.01
C TRP A 27 15.37 8.22 7.03
N GLU A 28 15.04 8.06 8.31
CA GLU A 28 15.53 8.93 9.39
C GLU A 28 17.05 8.88 9.52
N SER A 29 17.66 7.74 9.23
CA SER A 29 19.11 7.52 9.25
C SER A 29 19.82 7.94 7.96
N GLY A 30 19.12 8.47 6.96
CA GLY A 30 19.69 8.92 5.69
C GLY A 30 20.12 7.79 4.74
N HIS A 31 19.60 6.58 4.93
CA HIS A 31 19.88 5.43 4.08
C HIS A 31 18.86 5.28 2.95
N SER A 32 19.31 4.80 1.80
CA SER A 32 18.42 4.35 0.73
C SER A 32 18.05 2.87 0.92
N VAL A 33 16.82 2.51 0.56
CA VAL A 33 16.29 1.16 0.68
C VAL A 33 15.81 0.65 -0.67
N THR A 34 16.10 -0.61 -0.96
CA THR A 34 15.46 -1.33 -2.06
C THR A 34 14.70 -2.53 -1.49
N ILE A 35 13.38 -2.49 -1.60
CA ILE A 35 12.50 -3.60 -1.20
C ILE A 35 12.46 -4.61 -2.34
N LEU A 36 12.82 -5.86 -2.09
CA LEU A 36 12.70 -6.94 -3.06
C LEU A 36 11.40 -7.72 -2.79
N SER A 37 10.35 -7.44 -3.56
CA SER A 37 9.04 -8.09 -3.39
C SER A 37 8.19 -8.01 -4.65
N SER A 38 7.24 -8.95 -4.79
CA SER A 38 6.17 -8.88 -5.79
C SER A 38 4.85 -8.35 -5.20
N ASP A 39 4.82 -8.09 -3.89
CA ASP A 39 3.63 -7.62 -3.19
C ASP A 39 3.36 -6.14 -3.50
N LYS A 40 2.17 -5.87 -4.05
CA LYS A 40 1.74 -4.51 -4.44
C LYS A 40 1.48 -3.60 -3.23
N ASP A 41 1.21 -4.17 -2.08
CA ASP A 41 0.88 -3.41 -0.87
C ASP A 41 2.10 -2.63 -0.38
N LEU A 42 3.31 -3.17 -0.60
CA LEU A 42 4.58 -2.51 -0.32
C LEU A 42 4.86 -1.27 -1.20
N LEU A 43 4.12 -1.08 -2.31
CA LEU A 43 4.22 0.15 -3.11
C LEU A 43 3.89 1.42 -2.32
N GLN A 44 3.12 1.31 -1.24
CA GLN A 44 2.84 2.43 -0.34
C GLN A 44 4.07 2.95 0.41
N LEU A 45 5.16 2.16 0.46
CA LEU A 45 6.41 2.52 1.12
C LEU A 45 7.37 3.29 0.21
N VAL A 46 7.13 3.27 -1.11
CA VAL A 46 7.98 3.93 -2.10
C VAL A 46 7.98 5.44 -1.89
N ASN A 47 9.19 6.01 -1.91
CA ASN A 47 9.44 7.44 -1.75
C ASN A 47 10.83 7.75 -2.35
N PRO A 48 11.37 8.99 -2.31
CA PRO A 48 12.65 9.32 -2.91
C PRO A 48 13.87 8.51 -2.42
N GLN A 49 13.77 7.85 -1.25
CA GLN A 49 14.84 7.00 -0.68
C GLN A 49 14.48 5.52 -0.67
N VAL A 50 13.23 5.16 -0.94
CA VAL A 50 12.74 3.78 -0.94
C VAL A 50 12.23 3.42 -2.32
N THR A 51 12.83 2.43 -2.95
CA THR A 51 12.37 1.83 -4.20
C THR A 51 11.93 0.39 -3.98
N MET A 52 11.07 -0.14 -4.85
CA MET A 52 10.72 -1.55 -4.83
C MET A 52 11.20 -2.22 -6.13
N LEU A 53 11.91 -3.32 -5.99
CA LEU A 53 12.33 -4.18 -7.09
C LEU A 53 11.41 -5.40 -7.13
N ARG A 54 10.62 -5.51 -8.18
CA ARG A 54 9.78 -6.68 -8.42
C ARG A 54 10.53 -7.69 -9.27
N PRO A 55 10.86 -8.88 -8.74
CA PRO A 55 11.47 -9.93 -9.53
C PRO A 55 10.48 -10.47 -10.57
N LEU A 56 10.89 -10.55 -11.82
CA LEU A 56 10.16 -11.20 -12.90
C LEU A 56 11.09 -12.26 -13.51
N ASP A 57 10.53 -13.24 -14.21
CA ASP A 57 11.29 -14.38 -14.77
C ASP A 57 12.41 -13.98 -15.74
N LYS A 58 12.25 -12.84 -16.44
CA LYS A 58 13.22 -12.39 -17.45
C LYS A 58 13.80 -11.00 -17.20
N GLU A 59 13.06 -10.16 -16.52
CA GLU A 59 13.47 -8.77 -16.23
C GLU A 59 12.98 -8.38 -14.84
N HIS A 60 13.76 -7.53 -14.16
CA HIS A 60 13.34 -6.94 -12.90
C HIS A 60 12.68 -5.60 -13.17
N LYS A 61 11.53 -5.36 -12.56
CA LYS A 61 10.86 -4.05 -12.65
C LYS A 61 11.12 -3.25 -11.38
N VAL A 62 11.74 -2.09 -11.57
CA VAL A 62 11.96 -1.13 -10.48
C VAL A 62 10.75 -0.20 -10.38
N TYR A 63 10.25 -0.01 -9.18
CA TYR A 63 9.22 0.97 -8.86
C TYR A 63 9.82 2.06 -7.98
N ASP A 64 10.02 3.23 -8.56
CA ASP A 64 10.11 4.51 -7.90
C ASP A 64 8.73 5.18 -7.88
N GLU A 65 8.61 6.40 -7.35
CA GLU A 65 7.34 7.13 -7.29
C GLU A 65 6.71 7.33 -8.68
N ALA A 66 7.52 7.62 -9.69
CA ALA A 66 7.05 7.83 -11.06
C ALA A 66 6.50 6.53 -11.66
N ALA A 67 7.22 5.42 -11.48
CA ALA A 67 6.79 4.11 -11.94
C ALA A 67 5.52 3.61 -11.22
N VAL A 68 5.33 3.94 -9.93
CA VAL A 68 4.08 3.66 -9.21
C VAL A 68 2.93 4.43 -9.84
N VAL A 69 3.11 5.75 -10.09
CA VAL A 69 2.08 6.58 -10.72
C VAL A 69 1.77 6.09 -12.13
N GLU A 70 2.77 5.72 -12.93
CA GLU A 70 2.57 5.18 -14.28
C GLU A 70 1.78 3.86 -14.25
N ASN A 71 2.11 2.98 -13.31
CA ASN A 71 1.52 1.64 -13.25
C ASN A 71 0.12 1.61 -12.64
N ILE A 72 -0.10 2.35 -11.54
CA ILE A 72 -1.36 2.34 -10.76
C ILE A 72 -2.24 3.53 -11.12
N GLY A 73 -1.64 4.66 -11.49
CA GLY A 73 -2.32 5.93 -11.70
C GLY A 73 -2.49 6.79 -10.46
N LEU A 74 -1.87 6.40 -9.34
CA LEU A 74 -1.91 7.08 -8.03
C LEU A 74 -0.50 7.15 -7.44
N THR A 75 -0.27 8.13 -6.57
CA THR A 75 0.98 8.21 -5.80
C THR A 75 1.09 7.09 -4.77
N PRO A 76 2.30 6.69 -4.33
CA PRO A 76 2.51 5.69 -3.29
C PRO A 76 1.66 5.93 -2.03
N ALA A 77 1.54 7.18 -1.59
CA ALA A 77 0.74 7.56 -0.42
C ALA A 77 -0.76 7.24 -0.56
N ARG A 78 -1.25 6.99 -1.77
CA ARG A 78 -2.65 6.64 -2.05
C ARG A 78 -2.91 5.15 -2.26
N ILE A 79 -1.88 4.33 -2.15
CA ILE A 79 -2.03 2.87 -2.25
C ILE A 79 -2.95 2.30 -1.17
N PRO A 80 -2.86 2.69 0.12
CA PRO A 80 -3.84 2.23 1.12
C PRO A 80 -5.29 2.61 0.76
N ASP A 81 -5.51 3.83 0.28
CA ASP A 81 -6.84 4.28 -0.17
C ASP A 81 -7.34 3.44 -1.35
N PHE A 82 -6.45 3.12 -2.29
CA PHE A 82 -6.76 2.27 -3.45
C PHE A 82 -7.20 0.88 -3.01
N LEU A 83 -6.44 0.23 -2.12
CA LEU A 83 -6.76 -1.09 -1.57
C LEU A 83 -8.07 -1.05 -0.76
N ALA A 84 -8.31 0.04 -0.05
CA ALA A 84 -9.53 0.23 0.73
C ALA A 84 -10.80 0.32 -0.13
N LEU A 85 -10.70 0.69 -1.39
CA LEU A 85 -11.83 0.76 -2.33
C LEU A 85 -11.89 -0.45 -3.26
N ALA A 86 -10.77 -0.81 -3.88
CA ALA A 86 -10.68 -1.91 -4.84
C ALA A 86 -10.76 -3.28 -4.16
N GLY A 87 -10.23 -3.37 -2.95
CA GLY A 87 -9.97 -4.62 -2.24
C GLY A 87 -8.73 -5.35 -2.73
N ASP A 88 -8.48 -6.50 -2.14
CA ASP A 88 -7.45 -7.44 -2.58
C ASP A 88 -8.03 -8.82 -2.80
N VAL A 89 -7.83 -9.33 -4.03
CA VAL A 89 -8.31 -10.67 -4.39
C VAL A 89 -7.45 -11.75 -3.73
N SER A 90 -6.15 -11.48 -3.50
CA SER A 90 -5.24 -12.43 -2.83
C SER A 90 -5.69 -12.70 -1.40
N ASP A 91 -6.17 -11.67 -0.72
CA ASP A 91 -6.64 -11.71 0.67
C ASP A 91 -8.14 -12.01 0.78
N ASN A 92 -8.78 -12.31 -0.36
CA ASN A 92 -10.23 -12.55 -0.45
C ASN A 92 -11.06 -11.41 0.19
N TYR A 93 -10.56 -10.18 0.05
CA TYR A 93 -11.16 -8.99 0.63
C TYR A 93 -11.68 -8.05 -0.46
N LYS A 94 -12.99 -7.75 -0.43
CA LYS A 94 -13.66 -6.86 -1.38
C LYS A 94 -14.64 -5.94 -0.66
N PRO A 95 -14.21 -4.72 -0.28
CA PRO A 95 -15.01 -3.79 0.52
C PRO A 95 -16.31 -3.39 -0.17
N TYR A 96 -16.24 -3.11 -1.46
CA TYR A 96 -17.38 -2.68 -2.26
C TYR A 96 -17.54 -3.55 -3.49
N ALA A 97 -18.66 -4.27 -3.56
CA ALA A 97 -18.97 -5.09 -4.73
C ALA A 97 -19.10 -4.21 -5.99
N GLY A 98 -18.36 -4.56 -7.04
CA GLY A 98 -18.38 -3.82 -8.31
C GLY A 98 -17.39 -2.65 -8.39
N VAL A 99 -16.74 -2.24 -7.29
CA VAL A 99 -15.62 -1.30 -7.32
C VAL A 99 -14.33 -2.10 -7.54
N GLY A 100 -13.78 -2.01 -8.74
CA GLY A 100 -12.47 -2.58 -9.08
C GLY A 100 -11.45 -1.47 -9.30
N ASP A 101 -10.24 -1.86 -9.70
CA ASP A 101 -9.06 -0.99 -9.79
C ASP A 101 -9.34 0.34 -10.52
N LYS A 102 -9.92 0.29 -11.71
CA LYS A 102 -10.18 1.50 -12.51
C LYS A 102 -11.08 2.48 -11.76
N ARG A 103 -12.18 1.98 -11.20
CA ARG A 103 -13.14 2.81 -10.46
C ARG A 103 -12.55 3.35 -9.16
N ALA A 104 -11.76 2.56 -8.45
CA ALA A 104 -11.06 3.00 -7.25
C ALA A 104 -10.10 4.15 -7.56
N VAL A 105 -9.31 4.03 -8.64
CA VAL A 105 -8.40 5.10 -9.09
C VAL A 105 -9.17 6.37 -9.46
N GLU A 106 -10.26 6.26 -10.20
CA GLU A 106 -11.10 7.41 -10.58
C GLU A 106 -11.72 8.10 -9.36
N LEU A 107 -12.24 7.32 -8.40
CA LEU A 107 -12.78 7.85 -7.15
C LEU A 107 -11.73 8.61 -6.35
N ILE A 108 -10.53 8.04 -6.20
CA ILE A 108 -9.45 8.70 -5.44
C ILE A 108 -8.95 9.96 -6.16
N LYS A 109 -8.84 9.93 -7.49
CA LYS A 109 -8.48 11.13 -8.26
C LYS A 109 -9.50 12.25 -8.11
N HIS A 110 -10.78 11.91 -8.04
CA HIS A 110 -11.86 12.89 -7.94
C HIS A 110 -12.02 13.42 -6.50
N TYR A 111 -12.00 12.56 -5.50
CA TYR A 111 -12.29 12.90 -4.10
C TYR A 111 -11.06 13.04 -3.20
N GLY A 112 -9.88 12.61 -3.66
CA GLY A 112 -8.61 12.72 -2.95
C GLY A 112 -8.23 11.50 -2.10
N ASN A 113 -9.17 10.87 -1.41
CA ASN A 113 -8.94 9.65 -0.61
C ASN A 113 -10.20 8.80 -0.47
N ALA A 114 -10.05 7.59 0.09
CA ALA A 114 -11.14 6.61 0.19
C ALA A 114 -12.31 7.04 1.08
N LEU A 115 -12.12 7.97 2.01
CA LEU A 115 -13.16 8.41 2.95
C LEU A 115 -13.75 9.77 2.58
N ALA A 116 -13.04 10.60 1.83
CA ALA A 116 -13.48 11.96 1.50
C ALA A 116 -14.84 12.01 0.80
N MET A 117 -15.19 10.96 0.07
CA MET A 117 -16.50 10.84 -0.57
C MET A 117 -17.65 10.56 0.41
N PHE A 118 -17.38 10.39 1.70
CA PHE A 118 -18.38 10.22 2.75
C PHE A 118 -18.40 11.40 3.74
N ASP A 119 -17.43 12.34 3.65
CA ASP A 119 -17.25 13.42 4.63
C ASP A 119 -18.04 14.69 4.31
N GLY A 120 -18.98 14.66 3.36
CA GLY A 120 -19.71 15.88 3.03
C GLY A 120 -20.70 15.74 1.88
N VAL A 121 -20.90 16.84 1.17
CA VAL A 121 -21.86 16.90 0.06
C VAL A 121 -21.24 16.22 -1.16
N VAL A 122 -21.25 14.90 -1.18
CA VAL A 122 -20.90 14.16 -2.39
C VAL A 122 -22.08 14.21 -3.35
N SER A 123 -21.84 14.73 -4.55
CA SER A 123 -22.82 14.75 -5.60
C SER A 123 -23.11 13.32 -6.07
N MET A 124 -24.36 12.87 -5.91
CA MET A 124 -24.78 11.58 -6.49
C MET A 124 -24.59 11.54 -8.01
N ALA A 125 -24.65 12.70 -8.69
CA ALA A 125 -24.41 12.79 -10.12
C ALA A 125 -22.94 12.48 -10.45
N ASP A 126 -21.99 12.99 -9.66
CA ASP A 126 -20.56 12.74 -9.87
C ASP A 126 -20.21 11.26 -9.57
N LEU A 127 -20.73 10.71 -8.46
CA LEU A 127 -20.60 9.29 -8.17
C LEU A 127 -21.21 8.41 -9.28
N ALA A 128 -22.37 8.75 -9.76
CA ALA A 128 -23.04 8.03 -10.84
C ALA A 128 -22.26 8.13 -12.15
N GLY A 129 -21.56 9.24 -12.40
CA GLY A 129 -20.66 9.42 -13.52
C GLY A 129 -19.50 8.43 -13.52
N ILE A 130 -18.91 8.15 -12.34
CA ILE A 130 -17.78 7.22 -12.16
C ILE A 130 -18.25 5.77 -12.05
N LEU A 131 -19.23 5.51 -11.23
CA LEU A 131 -19.68 4.15 -10.86
C LEU A 131 -20.82 3.61 -11.73
N GLY A 132 -21.62 4.50 -12.32
CA GLY A 132 -22.96 4.21 -12.83
C GLY A 132 -24.02 4.29 -11.71
N ALA A 133 -25.23 4.70 -12.04
CA ALA A 133 -26.29 5.04 -11.06
C ALA A 133 -26.53 3.92 -10.02
N LYS A 134 -26.76 2.69 -10.47
CA LYS A 134 -27.06 1.55 -9.59
C LYS A 134 -25.93 1.23 -8.60
N LEU A 135 -24.68 1.32 -9.05
CA LEU A 135 -23.54 1.04 -8.18
C LEU A 135 -23.29 2.21 -7.21
N ALA A 136 -23.50 3.46 -7.65
CA ALA A 136 -23.40 4.63 -6.78
C ALA A 136 -24.40 4.55 -5.62
N GLU A 137 -25.64 4.16 -5.87
CA GLU A 137 -26.64 3.93 -4.82
C GLU A 137 -26.20 2.85 -3.84
N SER A 138 -25.70 1.71 -4.34
CA SER A 138 -25.21 0.61 -3.49
C SER A 138 -23.99 1.03 -2.68
N PHE A 139 -23.07 1.81 -3.27
CA PHE A 139 -21.87 2.31 -2.63
C PHE A 139 -22.22 3.26 -1.47
N VAL A 140 -23.11 4.20 -1.70
CA VAL A 140 -23.58 5.14 -0.66
C VAL A 140 -24.34 4.40 0.44
N ALA A 141 -25.16 3.42 0.09
CA ALA A 141 -25.89 2.60 1.06
C ALA A 141 -24.97 1.76 1.95
N ALA A 142 -23.82 1.29 1.42
CA ALA A 142 -22.80 0.59 2.19
C ALA A 142 -22.07 1.50 3.18
N GLY A 143 -21.99 2.81 2.89
CA GLY A 143 -21.36 3.81 3.73
C GLY A 143 -19.84 3.66 3.86
N PRO A 144 -19.20 4.41 4.78
CA PRO A 144 -17.74 4.46 4.91
C PRO A 144 -17.10 3.26 5.65
N GLU A 145 -17.88 2.49 6.39
CA GLU A 145 -17.35 1.45 7.29
C GLU A 145 -16.53 0.36 6.58
N PRO A 146 -16.91 -0.13 5.38
CA PRO A 146 -16.06 -1.05 4.63
C PRO A 146 -14.68 -0.46 4.31
N ALA A 147 -14.61 0.81 3.87
CA ALA A 147 -13.34 1.49 3.59
C ALA A 147 -12.53 1.74 4.86
N ARG A 148 -13.16 2.11 5.98
CA ARG A 148 -12.46 2.31 7.27
C ARG A 148 -11.77 1.04 7.74
N LYS A 149 -12.46 -0.09 7.71
CA LYS A 149 -11.89 -1.40 8.07
C LYS A 149 -10.76 -1.80 7.12
N ALA A 150 -10.97 -1.57 5.83
CA ALA A 150 -9.96 -1.86 4.82
C ALA A 150 -8.69 -1.03 5.00
N LEU A 151 -8.81 0.28 5.28
CA LEU A 151 -7.67 1.14 5.56
C LEU A 151 -6.87 0.68 6.76
N GLN A 152 -7.53 0.19 7.82
CA GLN A 152 -6.83 -0.34 9.00
C GLN A 152 -5.97 -1.57 8.68
N VAL A 153 -6.44 -2.42 7.76
CA VAL A 153 -5.71 -3.62 7.35
C VAL A 153 -4.65 -3.29 6.28
N ALA A 154 -5.01 -2.46 5.29
CA ALA A 154 -4.14 -2.16 4.17
C ALA A 154 -3.00 -1.18 4.51
N THR A 155 -3.11 -0.43 5.60
CA THR A 155 -2.09 0.55 5.97
C THR A 155 -0.98 -0.12 6.78
N ILE A 156 0.20 -0.19 6.17
CA ILE A 156 1.40 -0.76 6.80
C ILE A 156 1.85 0.11 7.97
N VAL A 157 2.05 -0.52 9.13
CA VAL A 157 2.61 0.11 10.34
C VAL A 157 4.09 0.42 10.10
N ARG A 158 4.55 1.61 10.53
CA ARG A 158 5.92 2.09 10.28
C ARG A 158 6.69 2.48 11.54
N ASP A 159 6.10 2.22 12.71
CA ASP A 159 6.61 2.62 14.02
C ASP A 159 6.69 1.45 15.02
N LEU A 160 6.91 0.24 14.52
CA LEU A 160 7.14 -0.91 15.39
C LEU A 160 8.38 -0.68 16.26
N PRO A 161 8.34 -1.05 17.55
CA PRO A 161 9.48 -0.95 18.44
C PRO A 161 10.51 -2.05 18.11
N LEU A 162 11.22 -1.90 16.99
CA LEU A 162 12.24 -2.83 16.53
C LEU A 162 13.58 -2.47 17.16
N ASP A 163 14.35 -3.50 17.54
CA ASP A 163 15.76 -3.35 17.92
C ASP A 163 16.62 -3.27 16.63
N PHE A 164 16.72 -2.04 16.09
CA PHE A 164 17.40 -1.79 14.84
C PHE A 164 18.91 -2.06 14.94
N GLU A 165 19.56 -1.84 16.10
CA GLU A 165 20.98 -2.14 16.29
C GLU A 165 21.22 -3.65 16.15
N ARG A 166 20.35 -4.47 16.69
CA ARG A 166 20.40 -5.91 16.56
C ARG A 166 20.10 -6.40 15.14
N LEU A 167 19.19 -5.71 14.44
CA LEU A 167 18.80 -6.04 13.06
C LEU A 167 19.86 -5.62 12.04
N THR A 168 20.58 -4.52 12.33
CA THR A 168 21.62 -3.97 11.46
C THR A 168 23.02 -4.37 11.90
N GLY A 169 23.16 -5.17 12.96
CA GLY A 169 24.43 -5.69 13.44
C GLY A 169 25.13 -6.51 12.36
N GLU A 170 26.34 -6.07 11.99
CA GLU A 170 27.20 -6.46 10.89
C GLU A 170 26.45 -6.79 9.58
N PRO A 171 26.56 -5.94 8.55
CA PRO A 171 25.87 -6.17 7.31
C PRO A 171 26.29 -7.52 6.73
N VAL A 172 25.34 -8.45 6.63
CA VAL A 172 25.50 -9.60 5.74
C VAL A 172 25.41 -9.06 4.31
N MET A 173 26.38 -8.21 3.96
CA MET A 173 26.56 -7.70 2.61
C MET A 173 27.18 -8.83 1.79
N ARG A 174 26.39 -9.80 1.39
CA ARG A 174 26.72 -10.54 0.19
C ARG A 174 26.40 -9.65 -0.98
N ARG A 175 27.44 -9.08 -1.58
CA ARG A 175 27.33 -8.41 -2.87
C ARG A 175 26.77 -9.43 -3.86
N ILE A 176 25.51 -9.24 -4.26
CA ILE A 176 24.98 -9.96 -5.41
C ILE A 176 25.57 -9.23 -6.62
N GLU A 177 26.63 -9.77 -7.17
CA GLU A 177 27.13 -9.33 -8.46
C GLU A 177 26.12 -9.79 -9.50
N VAL A 178 25.34 -8.86 -10.01
CA VAL A 178 24.51 -9.09 -11.20
C VAL A 178 25.48 -9.01 -12.37
N GLU A 179 25.84 -10.16 -12.94
CA GLU A 179 26.55 -10.18 -14.21
C GLU A 179 25.63 -9.55 -15.26
N THR A 180 25.99 -8.37 -15.72
CA THR A 180 25.40 -7.74 -16.89
C THR A 180 26.11 -8.31 -18.11
N GLU A 181 25.48 -9.24 -18.84
CA GLU A 181 25.82 -9.57 -20.22
C GLU A 181 25.23 -8.54 -21.17
#